data_8b9c35fdc8006ca80954508bd9d6eab9
#
_entry.id   8b9c35fdc8006ca80954508bd9d6eab9
#
_cell.length_a   1.000
_cell.length_b   1.000
_cell.length_c   1.000
_cell.angle_alpha   90.00
_cell.angle_beta   90.00
_cell.angle_gamma   90.00
#
_symmetry.space_group_name_H-M   'P 1'
#
loop_
_entity.id
_entity.type
_entity.pdbx_description
1 polymer ?
#
loop_
_entity_poly.entity_id
_entity_poly.type
_entity_poly.pdbx_seq_one_letter_code
_entity_poly.pdbx_strand_id
1 'polypeptide(L)'
;NTSLAIFRDLNKCILCGDCVRVCEELQGQGILNYAHRGSELQVMPAFDKKLDQTKCVGCGQCAAVCTTGAITVKNQIGQAWQALHDPKNRVVVQIAPAVRVALGEEFGLPAGANVMDKLVKALKLMGVEEVYDTNFAADMTTISEAQEFLDRLKNGGPFPMFTSCCPAWVKYLELNDPKYLHNISSCKSPMEMFAAVLRDKYREKDA
;
A
#
# COMPACT_ATOMS: atom_id res chain seq x y z
N ASN A 1 18.18 3.43 5.71
CA ASN A 1 17.01 2.60 5.37
C ASN A 1 15.96 3.45 4.66
N THR A 2 16.12 3.65 3.36
CA THR A 2 15.20 4.45 2.55
C THR A 2 14.37 3.50 1.69
N SER A 3 13.19 3.17 2.18
CA SER A 3 12.12 2.53 1.43
C SER A 3 10.82 3.28 1.72
N LEU A 4 9.96 3.41 0.74
CA LEU A 4 8.62 3.96 0.94
C LEU A 4 7.69 2.95 1.62
N ALA A 5 7.92 1.64 1.42
CA ALA A 5 7.01 0.58 1.82
C ALA A 5 7.45 -0.21 3.06
N ILE A 6 8.76 -0.45 3.23
CA ILE A 6 9.27 -1.34 4.28
C ILE A 6 10.34 -0.67 5.15
N PHE A 7 10.39 -1.10 6.40
CA PHE A 7 11.45 -0.80 7.36
C PHE A 7 12.31 -2.04 7.58
N ARG A 8 13.63 -1.88 7.77
CA ARG A 8 14.57 -2.96 8.01
C ARG A 8 15.41 -2.67 9.24
N ASP A 9 15.45 -3.62 10.16
CA ASP A 9 16.33 -3.66 11.33
C ASP A 9 17.21 -4.90 11.23
N LEU A 10 18.46 -4.72 10.79
CA LEU A 10 19.39 -5.82 10.58
C LEU A 10 19.79 -6.53 11.89
N ASN A 11 19.66 -5.86 13.05
CA ASN A 11 19.99 -6.47 14.34
C ASN A 11 19.04 -7.62 14.72
N LYS A 12 17.84 -7.66 14.12
CA LYS A 12 16.85 -8.72 14.31
C LYS A 12 16.98 -9.84 13.29
N CYS A 13 17.88 -9.70 12.31
CA CYS A 13 18.00 -10.65 11.20
C CYS A 13 18.75 -11.91 11.65
N ILE A 14 18.12 -13.07 11.48
CA ILE A 14 18.73 -14.39 11.75
C ILE A 14 19.27 -15.08 10.49
N LEU A 15 19.33 -14.39 9.37
CA LEU A 15 19.87 -14.88 8.10
C LEU A 15 19.13 -16.13 7.54
N CYS A 16 17.85 -16.33 7.83
CA CYS A 16 17.07 -17.49 7.36
C CYS A 16 16.88 -17.54 5.83
N GLY A 17 16.94 -16.38 5.16
CA GLY A 17 16.82 -16.28 3.70
C GLY A 17 15.39 -16.28 3.15
N ASP A 18 14.34 -16.34 3.98
CA ASP A 18 12.96 -16.38 3.49
C ASP A 18 12.61 -15.15 2.65
N CYS A 19 13.07 -13.96 3.07
CA CYS A 19 12.89 -12.73 2.31
C CYS A 19 13.69 -12.72 0.98
N VAL A 20 14.80 -13.42 0.88
CA VAL A 20 15.56 -13.59 -0.36
C VAL A 20 14.74 -14.48 -1.31
N ARG A 21 14.36 -15.67 -0.85
CA ARG A 21 13.58 -16.61 -1.66
C ARG A 21 12.26 -16.03 -2.15
N VAL A 22 11.47 -15.40 -1.28
CA VAL A 22 10.19 -14.81 -1.71
C VAL A 22 10.40 -13.70 -2.73
N CYS A 23 11.47 -12.89 -2.58
CA CYS A 23 11.75 -11.80 -3.51
C CYS A 23 12.18 -12.32 -4.89
N GLU A 24 12.98 -13.37 -4.93
CA GLU A 24 13.52 -13.95 -6.17
C GLU A 24 12.56 -14.96 -6.81
N GLU A 25 12.15 -15.99 -6.06
CA GLU A 25 11.43 -17.14 -6.61
C GLU A 25 9.94 -16.87 -6.83
N LEU A 26 9.29 -16.12 -5.90
CA LEU A 26 7.85 -15.85 -5.98
C LEU A 26 7.54 -14.51 -6.64
N GLN A 27 8.33 -13.47 -6.35
CA GLN A 27 8.07 -12.14 -6.89
C GLN A 27 8.89 -11.82 -8.14
N GLY A 28 9.86 -12.67 -8.50
CA GLY A 28 10.72 -12.47 -9.67
C GLY A 28 11.53 -11.17 -9.65
N GLN A 29 11.78 -10.58 -8.47
CA GLN A 29 12.45 -9.29 -8.36
C GLN A 29 13.93 -9.41 -8.01
N GLY A 30 14.36 -10.39 -7.22
CA GLY A 30 15.75 -10.64 -6.85
C GLY A 30 16.48 -9.45 -6.22
N ILE A 31 15.77 -8.57 -5.50
CA ILE A 31 16.37 -7.35 -4.94
C ILE A 31 17.20 -7.62 -3.69
N LEU A 32 16.74 -8.54 -2.85
CA LEU A 32 17.41 -8.94 -1.63
C LEU A 32 18.23 -10.20 -1.89
N ASN A 33 19.48 -10.18 -1.44
CA ASN A 33 20.37 -11.35 -1.51
C ASN A 33 21.35 -11.32 -0.33
N TYR A 34 22.09 -12.40 -0.16
CA TYR A 34 23.21 -12.42 0.78
C TYR A 34 24.37 -11.59 0.24
N ALA A 35 24.93 -10.73 1.06
CA ALA A 35 26.10 -9.95 0.79
C ALA A 35 27.15 -10.16 1.89
N HIS A 36 28.43 -9.94 1.55
CA HIS A 36 29.57 -10.22 2.40
C HIS A 36 29.72 -11.71 2.72
N ARG A 37 30.51 -12.07 3.73
CA ARG A 37 30.77 -13.46 4.15
C ARG A 37 31.24 -13.52 5.59
N GLY A 38 31.20 -14.71 6.18
CA GLY A 38 31.60 -14.92 7.58
C GLY A 38 30.74 -14.11 8.53
N SER A 39 31.37 -13.47 9.50
CA SER A 39 30.70 -12.64 10.51
C SER A 39 30.00 -11.40 9.94
N GLU A 40 30.39 -10.96 8.75
CA GLU A 40 29.85 -9.78 8.09
C GLU A 40 28.66 -10.11 7.16
N LEU A 41 28.25 -11.38 7.09
CA LEU A 41 27.13 -11.81 6.23
C LEU A 41 25.86 -11.06 6.57
N GLN A 42 25.21 -10.46 5.56
CA GLN A 42 23.99 -9.71 5.70
C GLN A 42 23.05 -9.95 4.52
N VAL A 43 21.75 -9.79 4.74
CA VAL A 43 20.77 -9.76 3.66
C VAL A 43 20.56 -8.32 3.24
N MET A 44 20.87 -7.97 2.00
CA MET A 44 20.80 -6.60 1.51
C MET A 44 20.68 -6.55 -0.02
N PRO A 45 20.32 -5.38 -0.59
CA PRO A 45 20.45 -5.16 -2.02
C PRO A 45 21.90 -5.18 -2.48
N ALA A 46 22.11 -5.47 -3.75
CA ALA A 46 23.45 -5.46 -4.34
C ALA A 46 24.15 -4.09 -4.18
N PHE A 47 25.48 -4.13 -3.96
CA PHE A 47 26.34 -2.94 -3.86
C PHE A 47 25.94 -1.96 -2.75
N ASP A 48 25.45 -2.45 -1.62
CA ASP A 48 25.00 -1.65 -0.47
C ASP A 48 23.98 -0.54 -0.82
N LYS A 49 23.31 -0.70 -1.95
CA LYS A 49 22.29 0.28 -2.37
C LYS A 49 21.12 0.33 -1.39
N LYS A 50 20.55 1.50 -1.27
CA LYS A 50 19.27 1.65 -0.58
C LYS A 50 18.15 1.07 -1.45
N LEU A 51 17.06 0.61 -0.84
CA LEU A 51 15.96 -0.02 -1.59
C LEU A 51 15.33 0.91 -2.63
N ASP A 52 15.26 2.21 -2.36
CA ASP A 52 14.77 3.22 -3.31
C ASP A 52 15.69 3.46 -4.52
N GLN A 53 16.95 3.02 -4.42
CA GLN A 53 17.93 3.06 -5.50
C GLN A 53 17.98 1.76 -6.33
N THR A 54 17.06 0.85 -6.06
CA THR A 54 16.94 -0.45 -6.74
C THR A 54 15.64 -0.54 -7.51
N LYS A 55 15.46 -1.63 -8.25
CA LYS A 55 14.19 -1.96 -8.91
C LYS A 55 13.13 -2.50 -7.95
N CYS A 56 13.27 -2.28 -6.63
CA CYS A 56 12.27 -2.72 -5.66
C CYS A 56 10.92 -2.04 -5.91
N VAL A 57 9.90 -2.85 -6.13
CA VAL A 57 8.53 -2.37 -6.39
C VAL A 57 7.74 -2.07 -5.11
N GLY A 58 8.28 -2.40 -3.93
CA GLY A 58 7.65 -2.12 -2.65
C GLY A 58 6.46 -3.05 -2.32
N CYS A 59 6.41 -4.27 -2.88
CA CYS A 59 5.27 -5.19 -2.70
C CYS A 59 5.07 -5.69 -1.27
N GLY A 60 6.09 -5.58 -0.38
CA GLY A 60 5.97 -5.95 1.04
C GLY A 60 6.07 -7.45 1.34
N GLN A 61 6.20 -8.33 0.35
CA GLN A 61 6.23 -9.79 0.57
C GLN A 61 7.39 -10.24 1.45
N CYS A 62 8.53 -9.57 1.37
CA CYS A 62 9.67 -9.83 2.27
C CYS A 62 9.35 -9.53 3.75
N ALA A 63 8.45 -8.60 4.03
CA ALA A 63 7.98 -8.33 5.39
C ALA A 63 6.99 -9.41 5.86
N ALA A 64 6.13 -9.91 4.97
CA ALA A 64 5.14 -10.93 5.29
C ALA A 64 5.75 -12.27 5.73
N VAL A 65 6.95 -12.61 5.21
CA VAL A 65 7.64 -13.87 5.56
C VAL A 65 8.70 -13.69 6.65
N CYS A 66 8.94 -12.49 7.16
CA CYS A 66 9.97 -12.23 8.14
C CYS A 66 9.50 -12.54 9.56
N THR A 67 9.82 -13.73 10.07
CA THR A 67 9.37 -14.24 11.37
C THR A 67 9.94 -13.47 12.57
N THR A 68 11.09 -12.81 12.41
CA THR A 68 11.75 -12.05 13.51
C THR A 68 11.40 -10.57 13.52
N GLY A 69 10.62 -10.09 12.53
CA GLY A 69 10.34 -8.67 12.38
C GLY A 69 11.57 -7.83 12.01
N ALA A 70 12.63 -8.45 11.46
CA ALA A 70 13.77 -7.73 10.92
C ALA A 70 13.37 -6.90 9.66
N ILE A 71 12.32 -7.34 8.98
CA ILE A 71 11.68 -6.58 7.91
C ILE A 71 10.20 -6.43 8.30
N THR A 72 9.71 -5.20 8.34
CA THR A 72 8.32 -4.87 8.65
C THR A 72 7.77 -3.87 7.65
N VAL A 73 6.46 -3.78 7.54
CA VAL A 73 5.83 -2.70 6.77
C VAL A 73 6.06 -1.38 7.49
N LYS A 74 6.42 -0.34 6.73
CA LYS A 74 6.60 1.00 7.27
C LYS A 74 5.24 1.57 7.68
N ASN A 75 5.01 1.71 8.97
CA ASN A 75 3.78 2.27 9.50
C ASN A 75 3.86 3.79 9.65
N GLN A 76 2.71 4.42 9.73
CA GLN A 76 2.54 5.86 9.97
C GLN A 76 1.78 6.14 11.27
N ILE A 77 1.77 5.19 12.21
CA ILE A 77 1.02 5.28 13.49
C ILE A 77 1.43 6.53 14.26
N GLY A 78 2.74 6.81 14.37
CA GLY A 78 3.23 7.99 15.08
C GLY A 78 2.72 9.31 14.48
N GLN A 79 2.67 9.41 13.15
CA GLN A 79 2.14 10.59 12.45
C GLN A 79 0.63 10.74 12.67
N ALA A 80 -0.11 9.61 12.64
CA ALA A 80 -1.55 9.62 12.90
C ALA A 80 -1.85 10.08 14.33
N TRP A 81 -1.10 9.59 15.32
CA TRP A 81 -1.23 10.03 16.71
C TRP A 81 -0.89 11.51 16.88
N GLN A 82 0.17 12.01 16.27
CA GLN A 82 0.50 13.43 16.29
C GLN A 82 -0.64 14.27 15.70
N ALA A 83 -1.19 13.85 14.56
CA ALA A 83 -2.30 14.56 13.95
C ALA A 83 -3.56 14.59 14.84
N LEU A 84 -3.90 13.48 15.51
CA LEU A 84 -5.04 13.37 16.40
C LEU A 84 -4.90 14.24 17.68
N HIS A 85 -3.67 14.45 18.16
CA HIS A 85 -3.42 15.24 19.37
C HIS A 85 -3.18 16.74 19.09
N ASP A 86 -3.04 17.13 17.84
CA ASP A 86 -2.91 18.56 17.49
C ASP A 86 -4.31 19.16 17.30
N PRO A 87 -4.74 20.09 18.18
CA PRO A 87 -6.07 20.69 18.12
C PRO A 87 -6.31 21.55 16.87
N LYS A 88 -5.26 21.86 16.11
CA LYS A 88 -5.35 22.59 14.84
C LYS A 88 -5.72 21.70 13.67
N ASN A 89 -5.62 20.38 13.84
CA ASN A 89 -5.87 19.44 12.77
C ASN A 89 -7.29 18.88 12.83
N ARG A 90 -7.94 18.90 11.70
CA ARG A 90 -9.13 18.07 11.47
C ARG A 90 -8.69 16.71 10.94
N VAL A 91 -8.95 15.64 11.69
CA VAL A 91 -8.58 14.29 11.28
C VAL A 91 -9.78 13.55 10.73
N VAL A 92 -9.67 13.16 9.48
CA VAL A 92 -10.68 12.41 8.73
C VAL A 92 -10.07 11.11 8.24
N VAL A 93 -10.80 10.01 8.35
CA VAL A 93 -10.32 8.66 8.03
C VAL A 93 -11.24 8.01 7.00
N GLN A 94 -10.64 7.29 6.06
CA GLN A 94 -11.34 6.32 5.22
C GLN A 94 -10.89 4.90 5.57
N ILE A 95 -11.84 3.96 5.63
CA ILE A 95 -11.61 2.56 5.98
C ILE A 95 -11.57 1.72 4.71
N ALA A 96 -10.45 0.99 4.49
CA ALA A 96 -10.35 0.05 3.39
C ALA A 96 -11.26 -1.18 3.60
N PRO A 97 -11.85 -1.75 2.53
CA PRO A 97 -12.78 -2.88 2.63
C PRO A 97 -12.20 -4.10 3.37
N ALA A 98 -10.92 -4.42 3.16
CA ALA A 98 -10.26 -5.56 3.81
C ALA A 98 -10.14 -5.38 5.33
N VAL A 99 -9.91 -4.16 5.82
CA VAL A 99 -9.70 -3.90 7.25
C VAL A 99 -10.94 -4.24 8.07
N ARG A 100 -12.14 -3.91 7.57
CA ARG A 100 -13.40 -4.15 8.30
C ARG A 100 -13.76 -5.63 8.47
N VAL A 101 -13.19 -6.53 7.65
CA VAL A 101 -13.43 -7.97 7.72
C VAL A 101 -12.26 -8.75 8.31
N ALA A 102 -11.06 -8.20 8.33
CA ALA A 102 -9.88 -8.83 8.91
C ALA A 102 -9.66 -8.44 10.38
N LEU A 103 -9.96 -7.20 10.76
CA LEU A 103 -9.66 -6.70 12.09
C LEU A 103 -10.35 -7.47 13.22
N GLY A 104 -11.53 -8.06 12.94
CA GLY A 104 -12.28 -8.84 13.94
C GLY A 104 -11.52 -10.05 14.46
N GLU A 105 -10.68 -10.67 13.65
CA GLU A 105 -9.89 -11.84 13.99
C GLU A 105 -8.88 -11.55 15.11
N GLU A 106 -8.28 -10.36 15.11
CA GLU A 106 -7.36 -9.89 16.16
C GLU A 106 -8.04 -9.77 17.54
N PHE A 107 -9.37 -9.69 17.57
CA PHE A 107 -10.20 -9.62 18.77
C PHE A 107 -10.99 -10.92 19.03
N GLY A 108 -10.59 -12.03 18.42
CA GLY A 108 -11.20 -13.35 18.62
C GLY A 108 -12.57 -13.52 18.01
N LEU A 109 -12.96 -12.68 17.06
CA LEU A 109 -14.21 -12.86 16.28
C LEU A 109 -13.98 -13.87 15.14
N PRO A 110 -15.05 -14.51 14.63
CA PRO A 110 -14.94 -15.41 13.49
C PRO A 110 -14.29 -14.73 12.27
N ALA A 111 -13.52 -15.50 11.50
CA ALA A 111 -12.90 -15.03 10.27
C ALA A 111 -13.94 -14.38 9.32
N GLY A 112 -13.60 -13.23 8.77
CA GLY A 112 -14.47 -12.47 7.87
C GLY A 112 -15.64 -11.73 8.55
N ALA A 113 -15.72 -11.72 9.87
CA ALA A 113 -16.75 -10.96 10.59
C ALA A 113 -16.64 -9.45 10.29
N ASN A 114 -17.71 -8.85 9.78
CA ASN A 114 -17.73 -7.42 9.50
C ASN A 114 -17.82 -6.62 10.82
N VAL A 115 -16.80 -5.86 11.12
CA VAL A 115 -16.70 -5.03 12.33
C VAL A 115 -16.81 -3.53 12.05
N MET A 116 -17.34 -3.12 10.90
CA MET A 116 -17.39 -1.71 10.47
C MET A 116 -17.94 -0.77 11.54
N ASP A 117 -19.10 -1.09 12.13
CA ASP A 117 -19.74 -0.24 13.14
C ASP A 117 -18.88 -0.07 14.39
N LYS A 118 -18.26 -1.18 14.85
CA LYS A 118 -17.34 -1.17 15.99
C LYS A 118 -16.09 -0.33 15.69
N LEU A 119 -15.53 -0.47 14.49
CA LEU A 119 -14.36 0.27 14.05
C LEU A 119 -14.66 1.77 13.93
N VAL A 120 -15.79 2.15 13.35
CA VAL A 120 -16.24 3.55 13.30
C VAL A 120 -16.36 4.11 14.71
N LYS A 121 -17.01 3.38 15.63
CA LYS A 121 -17.15 3.80 17.02
C LYS A 121 -15.78 3.98 17.71
N ALA A 122 -14.85 3.04 17.51
CA ALA A 122 -13.53 3.12 18.09
C ALA A 122 -12.76 4.35 17.58
N LEU A 123 -12.75 4.59 16.27
CA LEU A 123 -12.10 5.74 15.66
C LEU A 123 -12.68 7.07 16.16
N LYS A 124 -14.02 7.15 16.31
CA LYS A 124 -14.68 8.33 16.90
C LYS A 124 -14.24 8.56 18.35
N LEU A 125 -14.13 7.50 19.16
CA LEU A 125 -13.64 7.59 20.54
C LEU A 125 -12.18 8.01 20.64
N MET A 126 -11.37 7.72 19.62
CA MET A 126 -9.97 8.17 19.51
C MET A 126 -9.85 9.64 19.11
N GLY A 127 -10.94 10.31 18.73
CA GLY A 127 -10.92 11.72 18.34
C GLY A 127 -10.97 11.96 16.83
N VAL A 128 -11.21 10.93 16.01
CA VAL A 128 -11.42 11.12 14.57
C VAL A 128 -12.74 11.84 14.32
N GLU A 129 -12.69 12.94 13.59
CA GLU A 129 -13.86 13.79 13.36
C GLU A 129 -14.87 13.17 12.40
N GLU A 130 -14.40 12.64 11.27
CA GLU A 130 -15.26 11.96 10.30
C GLU A 130 -14.61 10.64 9.83
N VAL A 131 -15.44 9.61 9.68
CA VAL A 131 -15.03 8.28 9.22
C VAL A 131 -15.86 7.90 8.01
N TYR A 132 -15.20 7.48 6.95
CA TYR A 132 -15.78 7.14 5.67
C TYR A 132 -15.45 5.72 5.23
N ASP A 133 -16.32 5.15 4.38
CA ASP A 133 -16.07 3.88 3.70
C ASP A 133 -15.43 4.14 2.33
N THR A 134 -14.26 3.55 2.09
CA THR A 134 -13.57 3.64 0.79
C THR A 134 -14.37 3.00 -0.35
N ASN A 135 -15.36 2.16 -0.07
CA ASN A 135 -16.25 1.59 -1.10
C ASN A 135 -16.96 2.65 -1.94
N PHE A 136 -17.32 3.78 -1.35
CA PHE A 136 -17.88 4.89 -2.11
C PHE A 136 -16.98 5.33 -3.27
N ALA A 137 -15.69 5.44 -3.01
CA ALA A 137 -14.74 5.79 -4.05
C ALA A 137 -14.39 4.62 -4.99
N ALA A 138 -14.55 3.38 -4.51
CA ALA A 138 -14.42 2.20 -5.38
C ALA A 138 -15.52 2.17 -6.43
N ASP A 139 -16.75 2.56 -6.10
CA ASP A 139 -17.85 2.71 -7.05
C ASP A 139 -17.53 3.80 -8.09
N MET A 140 -16.99 4.95 -7.65
CA MET A 140 -16.54 6.01 -8.55
C MET A 140 -15.44 5.52 -9.50
N THR A 141 -14.46 4.77 -8.99
CA THR A 141 -13.39 4.20 -9.81
C THR A 141 -13.95 3.23 -10.83
N THR A 142 -14.87 2.36 -10.42
CA THR A 142 -15.51 1.39 -11.33
C THR A 142 -16.24 2.09 -12.48
N ILE A 143 -17.00 3.15 -12.20
CA ILE A 143 -17.70 3.91 -13.22
C ILE A 143 -16.70 4.58 -14.17
N SER A 144 -15.65 5.19 -13.63
CA SER A 144 -14.65 5.91 -14.44
C SER A 144 -13.84 4.95 -15.32
N GLU A 145 -13.42 3.80 -14.79
CA GLU A 145 -12.69 2.77 -15.56
C GLU A 145 -13.59 2.11 -16.61
N ALA A 146 -14.87 1.86 -16.29
CA ALA A 146 -15.82 1.35 -17.27
C ALA A 146 -16.02 2.34 -18.44
N GLN A 147 -16.12 3.63 -18.16
CA GLN A 147 -16.21 4.67 -19.19
C GLN A 147 -14.94 4.71 -20.05
N GLU A 148 -13.77 4.70 -19.42
CA GLU A 148 -12.49 4.65 -20.14
C GLU A 148 -12.39 3.40 -21.02
N PHE A 149 -12.81 2.24 -20.54
CA PHE A 149 -12.83 1.00 -21.30
C PHE A 149 -13.75 1.11 -22.53
N LEU A 150 -14.96 1.65 -22.36
CA LEU A 150 -15.90 1.86 -23.46
C LEU A 150 -15.36 2.85 -24.50
N ASP A 151 -14.68 3.90 -24.07
CA ASP A 151 -14.08 4.89 -24.95
C ASP A 151 -12.89 4.28 -25.73
N ARG A 152 -12.06 3.47 -25.08
CA ARG A 152 -11.01 2.70 -25.76
C ARG A 152 -11.59 1.72 -26.78
N LEU A 153 -12.68 1.05 -26.44
CA LEU A 153 -13.34 0.10 -27.34
C LEU A 153 -13.88 0.78 -28.61
N LYS A 154 -14.48 1.98 -28.47
CA LYS A 154 -15.01 2.77 -29.59
C LYS A 154 -13.92 3.36 -30.48
N ASN A 155 -12.81 3.79 -29.89
CA ASN A 155 -11.78 4.56 -30.58
C ASN A 155 -10.57 3.70 -31.01
N GLY A 156 -10.61 2.37 -30.82
CA GLY A 156 -9.50 1.48 -31.13
C GLY A 156 -8.29 1.67 -30.20
N GLY A 157 -8.54 1.94 -28.92
CA GLY A 157 -7.49 2.19 -27.93
C GLY A 157 -6.66 0.94 -27.60
N PRO A 158 -5.60 1.10 -26.78
CA PRO A 158 -4.70 0.00 -26.44
C PRO A 158 -5.39 -1.05 -25.58
N PHE A 159 -5.24 -2.32 -25.97
CA PHE A 159 -5.69 -3.48 -25.20
C PHE A 159 -4.54 -4.48 -25.00
N PRO A 160 -4.55 -5.29 -23.89
CA PRO A 160 -5.53 -5.25 -22.80
C PRO A 160 -5.46 -3.94 -22.01
N MET A 161 -6.56 -3.50 -21.38
CA MET A 161 -6.55 -2.42 -20.42
C MET A 161 -6.25 -2.97 -19.02
N PHE A 162 -5.27 -2.39 -18.34
CA PHE A 162 -4.90 -2.74 -16.96
C PHE A 162 -5.39 -1.68 -15.99
N THR A 163 -5.85 -2.11 -14.82
CA THR A 163 -6.19 -1.18 -13.73
C THR A 163 -4.95 -0.68 -13.00
N SER A 164 -5.02 0.48 -12.35
CA SER A 164 -3.88 1.22 -11.80
C SER A 164 -3.91 1.40 -10.28
N CYS A 165 -4.83 0.73 -9.56
CA CYS A 165 -5.01 0.94 -8.13
C CYS A 165 -3.86 0.41 -7.25
N CYS A 166 -3.03 -0.50 -7.74
CA CYS A 166 -1.90 -1.07 -6.99
C CYS A 166 -0.58 -0.37 -7.36
N PRO A 167 0.03 0.42 -6.46
CA PRO A 167 1.27 1.14 -6.77
C PRO A 167 2.46 0.21 -7.04
N ALA A 168 2.51 -0.96 -6.42
CA ALA A 168 3.56 -1.96 -6.69
C ALA A 168 3.44 -2.53 -8.11
N TRP A 169 2.23 -2.75 -8.60
CA TRP A 169 1.95 -3.18 -9.96
C TRP A 169 2.37 -2.12 -10.99
N VAL A 170 1.96 -0.87 -10.78
CA VAL A 170 2.34 0.22 -11.68
C VAL A 170 3.86 0.35 -11.74
N LYS A 171 4.54 0.36 -10.58
CA LYS A 171 5.99 0.42 -10.53
C LYS A 171 6.67 -0.80 -11.15
N TYR A 172 6.05 -1.98 -11.06
CA TYR A 172 6.54 -3.17 -11.75
C TYR A 172 6.57 -2.96 -13.26
N LEU A 173 5.48 -2.46 -13.84
CA LEU A 173 5.40 -2.17 -15.27
C LEU A 173 6.40 -1.09 -15.70
N GLU A 174 6.54 -0.01 -14.93
CA GLU A 174 7.51 1.04 -15.21
C GLU A 174 8.94 0.52 -15.31
N LEU A 175 9.31 -0.44 -14.44
CA LEU A 175 10.68 -0.93 -14.32
C LEU A 175 11.00 -2.12 -15.22
N ASN A 176 10.02 -2.97 -15.51
CA ASN A 176 10.24 -4.25 -16.19
C ASN A 176 9.59 -4.32 -17.58
N ASP A 177 8.41 -3.71 -17.76
CA ASP A 177 7.65 -3.79 -19.01
C ASP A 177 7.07 -2.43 -19.43
N PRO A 178 7.89 -1.41 -19.64
CA PRO A 178 7.43 -0.04 -19.93
C PRO A 178 6.60 0.07 -21.23
N LYS A 179 6.70 -0.91 -22.11
CA LYS A 179 5.89 -0.98 -23.34
C LYS A 179 4.39 -1.06 -23.08
N TYR A 180 3.97 -1.49 -21.88
CA TYR A 180 2.56 -1.60 -21.50
C TYR A 180 2.04 -0.42 -20.68
N LEU A 181 2.83 0.62 -20.45
CA LEU A 181 2.39 1.77 -19.65
C LEU A 181 1.16 2.47 -20.26
N HIS A 182 1.07 2.51 -21.57
CA HIS A 182 -0.08 3.06 -22.27
C HIS A 182 -1.35 2.20 -22.17
N ASN A 183 -1.22 0.96 -21.72
CA ASN A 183 -2.33 0.06 -21.44
C ASN A 183 -2.94 0.28 -20.05
N ILE A 184 -2.22 0.95 -19.13
CA ILE A 184 -2.73 1.24 -17.79
C ILE A 184 -3.89 2.25 -17.88
N SER A 185 -4.91 2.06 -17.04
CA SER A 185 -5.98 3.02 -16.82
C SER A 185 -5.44 4.34 -16.29
N SER A 186 -5.98 5.45 -16.75
CA SER A 186 -5.68 6.79 -16.25
C SER A 186 -6.34 7.08 -14.88
N CYS A 187 -7.23 6.19 -14.42
CA CYS A 187 -7.94 6.36 -13.16
C CYS A 187 -7.00 6.24 -11.96
N LYS A 188 -7.19 7.10 -10.99
CA LYS A 188 -6.54 6.99 -9.68
C LYS A 188 -7.12 5.83 -8.88
N SER A 189 -6.37 5.35 -7.87
CA SER A 189 -6.90 4.37 -6.93
C SER A 189 -8.13 4.91 -6.19
N PRO A 190 -9.04 4.04 -5.71
CA PRO A 190 -10.18 4.46 -4.89
C PRO A 190 -9.80 5.36 -3.72
N MET A 191 -8.70 5.03 -3.04
CA MET A 191 -8.18 5.83 -1.93
C MET A 191 -7.80 7.25 -2.36
N GLU A 192 -7.12 7.39 -3.49
CA GLU A 192 -6.70 8.70 -4.01
C GLU A 192 -7.87 9.51 -4.58
N MET A 193 -8.83 8.86 -5.25
CA MET A 193 -10.05 9.51 -5.70
C MET A 193 -10.82 10.09 -4.53
N PHE A 194 -11.00 9.29 -3.47
CA PHE A 194 -11.70 9.75 -2.28
C PHE A 194 -10.98 10.89 -1.58
N ALA A 195 -9.65 10.81 -1.46
CA ALA A 195 -8.85 11.89 -0.90
C ALA A 195 -8.97 13.19 -1.72
N ALA A 196 -9.13 13.11 -3.03
CA ALA A 196 -9.38 14.28 -3.87
C ALA A 196 -10.75 14.91 -3.58
N VAL A 197 -11.81 14.09 -3.53
CA VAL A 197 -13.18 14.53 -3.19
C VAL A 197 -13.24 15.17 -1.81
N LEU A 198 -12.60 14.56 -0.81
CA LEU A 198 -12.56 15.12 0.54
C LEU A 198 -11.80 16.45 0.59
N ARG A 199 -10.67 16.57 -0.10
CA ARG A 199 -9.94 17.84 -0.19
C ARG A 199 -10.78 18.96 -0.79
N ASP A 200 -11.57 18.68 -1.81
CA ASP A 200 -12.46 19.65 -2.44
C ASP A 200 -13.56 20.05 -1.46
N LYS A 201 -14.23 19.08 -0.84
CA LYS A 201 -15.26 19.28 0.18
C LYS A 201 -14.81 20.21 1.33
N TYR A 202 -13.55 20.06 1.78
CA TYR A 202 -13.04 20.85 2.93
C TYR A 202 -12.44 22.19 2.53
N ARG A 203 -11.91 22.30 1.30
CA ARG A 203 -11.40 23.57 0.80
C ARG A 203 -12.48 24.66 0.71
N GLU A 204 -13.73 24.27 0.43
CA GLU A 204 -14.87 25.18 0.42
C GLU A 204 -15.34 25.61 1.82
N LYS A 205 -14.98 24.83 2.87
CA LYS A 205 -15.38 25.12 4.25
C LYS A 205 -14.36 26.00 5.01
N ASP A 206 -13.12 26.03 4.53
CA ASP A 206 -12.01 26.77 5.15
C ASP A 206 -11.75 28.13 4.43
N ALA A 207 -12.54 28.46 3.38
CA ALA A 207 -12.54 29.73 2.66
C ALA A 207 -13.65 30.66 3.18
#